data_a572b2b3d7b47a5a5b9d07f73b413388
#
_entry.id   a572b2b3d7b47a5a5b9d07f73b413388
#
_cell.length_a   1.000
_cell.length_b   1.000
_cell.length_c   1.000
_cell.angle_alpha   90.00
_cell.angle_beta   90.00
_cell.angle_gamma   90.00
#
_symmetry.space_group_name_H-M   'P 1'
#
loop_
_entity.id
_entity.type
_entity.pdbx_description
1 polymer ?
#
loop_
_entity_poly.entity_id
_entity_poly.type
_entity_poly.pdbx_seq_one_letter_code
_entity_poly.pdbx_strand_id
1 'polypeptide(L)'
;MKVELPGETKSFSNINAGECFAFTRKQVTSVCMKVEWLSSAAIAVLWSASDDWTVPHLITPTDLGGSIVHSLPSAVFIASPDAKDVRADRTRHEYAPGFLIRTPTDQSLIAVKGLQREHGIPVIDVETGKASGIEADNLTFFTSWRIVTKVLDKY
;
A
#
# COMPACT_ATOMS: atom_id res chain seq x y z
N MET A 1 10.39 20.84 -14.41
CA MET A 1 10.35 19.48 -14.98
C MET A 1 8.93 18.95 -14.81
N LYS A 2 8.27 18.62 -15.90
CA LYS A 2 6.92 18.04 -15.83
C LYS A 2 7.08 16.53 -15.65
N VAL A 3 6.65 16.01 -14.52
CA VAL A 3 6.65 14.55 -14.30
C VAL A 3 5.36 14.03 -14.93
N GLU A 4 5.50 13.23 -15.97
CA GLU A 4 4.39 12.48 -16.53
C GLU A 4 4.24 11.18 -15.76
N LEU A 5 3.11 11.02 -15.09
CA LEU A 5 2.78 9.78 -14.41
C LEU A 5 2.17 8.80 -15.42
N PRO A 6 2.57 7.53 -15.40
CA PRO A 6 1.91 6.51 -16.22
C PRO A 6 0.48 6.27 -15.74
N GLY A 7 -0.42 5.92 -16.66
CA GLY A 7 -1.80 5.61 -16.34
C GLY A 7 -2.77 6.72 -16.73
N GLU A 8 -4.03 6.52 -16.36
CA GLU A 8 -5.13 7.39 -16.69
C GLU A 8 -5.62 8.19 -15.49
N THR A 9 -6.09 9.40 -15.76
CA THR A 9 -6.78 10.21 -14.76
C THR A 9 -8.18 9.65 -14.56
N LYS A 10 -8.55 9.37 -13.31
CA LYS A 10 -9.86 8.83 -12.94
C LYS A 10 -10.43 9.55 -11.72
N SER A 11 -11.75 9.51 -11.56
CA SER A 11 -12.38 9.79 -10.28
C SER A 11 -12.01 8.69 -9.28
N PHE A 12 -11.77 9.04 -8.03
CA PHE A 12 -11.47 8.06 -6.97
C PHE A 12 -12.56 6.97 -6.85
N SER A 13 -13.82 7.33 -7.10
CA SER A 13 -14.93 6.35 -7.08
C SER A 13 -14.79 5.22 -8.10
N ASN A 14 -14.05 5.47 -9.19
CA ASN A 14 -13.78 4.50 -10.26
C ASN A 14 -12.50 3.68 -10.04
N ILE A 15 -11.78 3.92 -8.96
CA ILE A 15 -10.64 3.10 -8.55
C ILE A 15 -11.18 1.88 -7.79
N ASN A 16 -10.71 0.70 -8.14
CA ASN A 16 -11.08 -0.53 -7.46
C ASN A 16 -10.21 -0.78 -6.21
N ALA A 17 -10.74 -1.50 -5.24
CA ALA A 17 -9.93 -1.96 -4.10
C ALA A 17 -8.73 -2.78 -4.59
N GLY A 18 -7.55 -2.54 -4.03
CA GLY A 18 -6.27 -3.12 -4.47
C GLY A 18 -5.57 -2.37 -5.60
N GLU A 19 -6.26 -1.43 -6.25
CA GLU A 19 -5.66 -0.60 -7.30
C GLU A 19 -4.87 0.55 -6.68
N CYS A 20 -3.64 0.73 -7.16
CA CYS A 20 -2.80 1.86 -6.78
C CYS A 20 -3.11 3.10 -7.63
N PHE A 21 -2.90 4.25 -7.04
CA PHE A 21 -3.05 5.53 -7.70
C PHE A 21 -2.10 6.58 -7.12
N ALA A 22 -1.77 7.59 -7.90
CA ALA A 22 -1.04 8.76 -7.45
C ALA A 22 -2.01 9.93 -7.21
N PHE A 23 -1.74 10.67 -6.18
CA PHE A 23 -2.50 11.85 -5.80
C PHE A 23 -1.56 13.00 -5.48
N THR A 24 -1.82 14.17 -6.04
CA THR A 24 -1.01 15.36 -5.81
C THR A 24 -1.85 16.42 -5.10
N ARG A 25 -1.39 16.85 -3.94
CA ARG A 25 -1.98 17.93 -3.17
C ARG A 25 -0.90 18.90 -2.72
N LYS A 26 -1.13 20.19 -2.92
CA LYS A 26 -0.16 21.24 -2.56
C LYS A 26 1.27 20.93 -3.05
N GLN A 27 1.39 20.50 -4.29
CA GLN A 27 2.65 20.12 -4.95
C GLN A 27 3.35 18.87 -4.37
N VAL A 28 2.72 18.17 -3.46
CA VAL A 28 3.22 16.89 -2.93
C VAL A 28 2.48 15.75 -3.59
N THR A 29 3.22 14.84 -4.21
CA THR A 29 2.68 13.61 -4.78
C THR A 29 2.80 12.47 -3.79
N SER A 30 1.71 11.75 -3.61
CA SER A 30 1.65 10.52 -2.81
C SER A 30 1.23 9.36 -3.68
N VAL A 31 1.75 8.18 -3.40
CA VAL A 31 1.31 6.91 -3.98
C VAL A 31 0.46 6.19 -2.96
N CYS A 32 -0.74 5.84 -3.37
CA CYS A 32 -1.77 5.29 -2.51
C CYS A 32 -2.35 4.01 -3.10
N MET A 33 -3.06 3.25 -2.29
CA MET A 33 -3.87 2.12 -2.72
C MET A 33 -5.28 2.26 -2.12
N LYS A 34 -6.30 2.02 -2.94
CA LYS A 34 -7.66 1.93 -2.43
C LYS A 34 -7.84 0.61 -1.70
N VAL A 35 -8.34 0.68 -0.49
CA VAL A 35 -8.56 -0.50 0.36
C VAL A 35 -10.00 -0.56 0.84
N GLU A 36 -10.45 -1.76 1.14
CA GLU A 36 -11.71 -2.01 1.83
C GLU A 36 -11.39 -2.32 3.29
N TRP A 37 -11.80 -1.43 4.17
CA TRP A 37 -11.56 -1.54 5.60
C TRP A 37 -12.88 -1.48 6.37
N LEU A 38 -13.19 -2.52 7.13
CA LEU A 38 -14.43 -2.63 7.91
C LEU A 38 -15.69 -2.31 7.06
N SER A 39 -15.78 -2.89 5.87
CA SER A 39 -16.88 -2.70 4.91
C SER A 39 -17.02 -1.28 4.35
N SER A 40 -16.02 -0.45 4.54
CA SER A 40 -15.95 0.92 4.00
C SER A 40 -14.72 1.10 3.14
N ALA A 41 -14.78 2.04 2.20
CA ALA A 41 -13.58 2.44 1.46
C ALA A 41 -12.63 3.23 2.36
N ALA A 42 -11.36 2.92 2.28
CA ALA A 42 -10.28 3.68 2.88
C ALA A 42 -9.13 3.80 1.87
N ILE A 43 -8.13 4.55 2.24
CA ILE A 43 -6.94 4.76 1.40
C ILE A 43 -5.72 4.41 2.23
N ALA A 44 -4.89 3.52 1.72
CA ALA A 44 -3.55 3.29 2.25
C ALA A 44 -2.58 4.23 1.53
N VAL A 45 -2.02 5.19 2.26
CA VAL A 45 -0.91 6.02 1.76
C VAL A 45 0.36 5.20 1.92
N LEU A 46 0.99 4.84 0.81
CA LEU A 46 2.13 3.94 0.79
C LEU A 46 3.46 4.70 0.72
N TRP A 47 3.46 5.84 0.07
CA TRP A 47 4.62 6.70 -0.10
C TRP A 47 4.19 8.15 -0.33
N SER A 48 5.02 9.09 0.11
CA SER A 48 4.82 10.52 -0.13
C SER A 48 6.15 11.21 -0.43
N ALA A 49 6.14 12.10 -1.41
CA ALA A 49 7.33 12.85 -1.81
C ALA A 49 7.81 13.86 -0.74
N SER A 50 6.95 14.22 0.21
CA SER A 50 7.31 15.20 1.26
C SER A 50 8.08 14.63 2.43
N ASP A 51 8.10 13.30 2.55
CA ASP A 51 8.65 12.62 3.72
C ASP A 51 9.22 11.26 3.33
N ASP A 52 10.55 11.17 3.26
CA ASP A 52 11.27 9.93 2.95
C ASP A 52 11.06 8.83 4.01
N TRP A 53 10.44 9.18 5.14
CA TRP A 53 10.19 8.32 6.27
C TRP A 53 8.70 8.06 6.51
N THR A 54 7.84 8.32 5.53
CA THR A 54 6.41 8.08 5.69
C THR A 54 6.14 6.60 5.95
N VAL A 55 5.66 6.32 7.14
CA VAL A 55 5.13 4.99 7.46
C VAL A 55 3.80 4.82 6.74
N PRO A 56 3.59 3.74 6.00
CA PRO A 56 2.30 3.42 5.39
C PRO A 56 1.17 3.52 6.41
N HIS A 57 0.14 4.28 6.07
CA HIS A 57 -0.98 4.56 6.97
C HIS A 57 -2.31 4.67 6.22
N LEU A 58 -3.40 4.40 6.93
CA LEU A 58 -4.74 4.57 6.41
C LEU A 58 -5.21 6.02 6.58
N ILE A 59 -5.92 6.51 5.57
CA ILE A 59 -6.69 7.76 5.63
C ILE A 59 -8.11 7.51 5.11
N THR A 60 -9.02 8.43 5.42
CA THR A 60 -10.39 8.36 4.91
C THR A 60 -10.48 8.95 3.50
N PRO A 61 -11.43 8.50 2.66
CA PRO A 61 -11.62 9.08 1.32
C PRO A 61 -11.96 10.56 1.32
N THR A 62 -12.55 11.07 2.40
CA THR A 62 -12.86 12.51 2.56
C THR A 62 -11.62 13.39 2.53
N ASP A 63 -10.47 12.85 2.92
CA ASP A 63 -9.19 13.56 2.89
C ASP A 63 -8.73 13.88 1.46
N LEU A 64 -9.25 13.19 0.45
CA LEU A 64 -9.01 13.48 -0.96
C LEU A 64 -9.89 14.61 -1.51
N GLY A 65 -10.96 14.98 -0.83
CA GLY A 65 -11.82 16.09 -1.23
C GLY A 65 -12.52 15.91 -2.58
N GLY A 66 -12.90 14.70 -2.96
CA GLY A 66 -13.54 14.39 -4.23
C GLY A 66 -12.64 14.53 -5.46
N SER A 67 -11.34 14.47 -5.26
CA SER A 67 -10.33 14.77 -6.27
C SER A 67 -10.22 13.70 -7.34
N ILE A 68 -9.77 14.14 -8.51
CA ILE A 68 -9.32 13.30 -9.60
C ILE A 68 -7.94 12.74 -9.22
N VAL A 69 -7.78 11.44 -9.38
CA VAL A 69 -6.54 10.72 -9.08
C VAL A 69 -5.94 10.13 -10.36
N HIS A 70 -4.68 9.78 -10.32
CA HIS A 70 -3.97 9.18 -11.43
C HIS A 70 -3.82 7.68 -11.19
N SER A 71 -4.54 6.86 -11.94
CA SER A 71 -4.50 5.40 -11.80
C SER A 71 -3.13 4.82 -12.15
N LEU A 72 -2.66 3.86 -11.36
CA LEU A 72 -1.42 3.13 -11.57
C LEU A 72 -1.70 1.62 -11.65
N PRO A 73 -2.40 1.14 -12.69
CA PRO A 73 -2.96 -0.21 -12.73
C PRO A 73 -1.92 -1.32 -12.75
N SER A 74 -0.68 -1.00 -13.11
CA SER A 74 0.43 -1.96 -13.18
C SER A 74 1.44 -1.79 -12.06
N ALA A 75 1.07 -1.15 -10.96
CA ALA A 75 1.94 -1.02 -9.80
C ALA A 75 2.21 -2.40 -9.17
N VAL A 76 3.47 -2.66 -8.90
CA VAL A 76 3.94 -3.91 -8.28
C VAL A 76 4.79 -3.59 -7.07
N PHE A 77 4.57 -4.31 -5.99
CA PHE A 77 5.39 -4.24 -4.78
C PHE A 77 6.59 -5.16 -4.93
N ILE A 78 7.77 -4.60 -4.80
CA ILE A 78 9.03 -5.36 -4.87
C ILE A 78 9.75 -5.27 -3.53
N ALA A 79 9.89 -6.40 -2.87
CA ALA A 79 10.66 -6.51 -1.64
C ALA A 79 12.17 -6.41 -1.94
N SER A 80 12.89 -5.77 -1.03
CA SER A 80 14.36 -5.72 -1.08
C SER A 80 14.91 -6.99 -0.45
N PRO A 81 15.67 -7.84 -1.19
CA PRO A 81 16.16 -9.12 -0.66
C PRO A 81 17.04 -8.96 0.57
N ASP A 82 17.84 -7.89 0.63
CA ASP A 82 18.76 -7.61 1.72
C ASP A 82 18.07 -7.20 3.02
N ALA A 83 16.80 -6.82 2.95
CA ALA A 83 15.99 -6.44 4.10
C ALA A 83 15.06 -7.57 4.59
N LYS A 84 15.29 -8.79 4.08
CA LYS A 84 14.51 -9.97 4.44
C LYS A 84 14.81 -10.39 5.88
N ASP A 85 13.76 -10.43 6.68
CA ASP A 85 13.79 -10.97 8.03
C ASP A 85 12.93 -12.23 8.08
N VAL A 86 13.57 -13.39 8.15
CA VAL A 86 12.90 -14.69 8.27
C VAL A 86 13.03 -15.17 9.69
N ARG A 87 11.94 -15.07 10.44
CA ARG A 87 11.84 -15.66 11.77
C ARG A 87 10.65 -16.60 11.81
N ALA A 88 10.93 -17.88 11.86
CA ALA A 88 9.90 -18.92 11.89
C ALA A 88 9.03 -18.87 13.15
N ASP A 89 9.51 -18.23 14.20
CA ASP A 89 8.87 -18.11 15.51
C ASP A 89 8.24 -16.74 15.80
N ARG A 90 8.22 -15.83 14.81
CA ARG A 90 7.57 -14.53 14.98
C ARG A 90 6.07 -14.70 15.21
N THR A 91 5.64 -14.24 16.35
CA THR A 91 4.23 -14.11 16.67
C THR A 91 3.61 -12.91 15.95
N ARG A 92 2.29 -12.88 15.87
CA ARG A 92 1.51 -11.79 15.22
C ARG A 92 1.83 -10.38 15.74
N HIS A 93 2.49 -10.28 16.88
CA HIS A 93 2.77 -9.02 17.57
C HIS A 93 4.14 -8.43 17.24
N GLU A 94 4.97 -9.13 16.47
CA GLU A 94 6.37 -8.74 16.23
C GLU A 94 6.60 -8.00 14.91
N TYR A 95 5.56 -7.69 14.14
CA TYR A 95 5.68 -6.87 12.95
C TYR A 95 5.20 -5.44 13.22
N ALA A 96 5.77 -4.48 12.48
CA ALA A 96 5.45 -3.06 12.59
C ALA A 96 4.76 -2.54 11.30
N PRO A 97 4.02 -1.43 11.37
CA PRO A 97 3.57 -0.75 10.17
C PRO A 97 4.74 -0.49 9.21
N GLY A 98 4.52 -0.74 7.93
CA GLY A 98 5.53 -0.62 6.89
C GLY A 98 6.18 -1.95 6.48
N PHE A 99 5.95 -3.03 7.20
CA PHE A 99 6.44 -4.33 6.79
C PHE A 99 5.61 -4.89 5.63
N LEU A 100 6.30 -5.37 4.61
CA LEU A 100 5.71 -6.24 3.59
C LEU A 100 5.86 -7.69 4.07
N ILE A 101 4.77 -8.42 4.05
CA ILE A 101 4.68 -9.78 4.58
C ILE A 101 4.32 -10.73 3.45
N ARG A 102 5.10 -11.79 3.29
CA ARG A 102 4.80 -12.85 2.34
C ARG A 102 4.43 -14.13 3.07
N THR A 103 3.31 -14.70 2.69
CA THR A 103 2.83 -15.97 3.23
C THR A 103 3.43 -17.15 2.46
N PRO A 104 3.41 -18.38 3.02
CA PRO A 104 3.86 -19.58 2.31
C PRO A 104 3.12 -19.86 1.01
N THR A 105 1.90 -19.35 0.86
CA THR A 105 1.07 -19.47 -0.35
C THR A 105 1.30 -18.32 -1.35
N ASP A 106 2.39 -17.57 -1.16
CA ASP A 106 2.82 -16.46 -2.02
C ASP A 106 1.86 -15.24 -2.05
N GLN A 107 1.03 -15.12 -1.02
CA GLN A 107 0.21 -13.92 -0.80
C GLN A 107 1.10 -12.80 -0.23
N SER A 108 0.97 -11.60 -0.76
CA SER A 108 1.68 -10.41 -0.25
C SER A 108 0.73 -9.53 0.54
N LEU A 109 1.13 -9.21 1.76
CA LEU A 109 0.38 -8.40 2.70
C LEU A 109 1.22 -7.19 3.11
N ILE A 110 0.58 -6.08 3.40
CA ILE A 110 1.26 -4.91 3.96
C ILE A 110 0.67 -4.53 5.30
N ALA A 111 1.53 -4.32 6.29
CA ALA A 111 1.15 -3.76 7.58
C ALA A 111 1.11 -2.24 7.50
N VAL A 112 0.04 -1.63 7.94
CA VAL A 112 -0.18 -0.17 7.88
C VAL A 112 -0.58 0.38 9.23
N LYS A 113 -0.35 1.67 9.45
CA LYS A 113 -0.88 2.37 10.61
C LYS A 113 -2.38 2.61 10.42
N GLY A 114 -3.19 2.27 11.41
CA GLY A 114 -4.65 2.40 11.37
C GLY A 114 -5.15 3.84 11.44
N LEU A 115 -6.45 4.01 11.18
CA LEU A 115 -7.14 5.31 11.27
C LEU A 115 -7.28 5.81 12.71
N GLN A 116 -7.40 4.89 13.65
CA GLN A 116 -7.57 5.16 15.09
C GLN A 116 -6.69 4.22 15.89
N ARG A 117 -6.74 4.32 17.22
CA ARG A 117 -6.10 3.35 18.12
C ARG A 117 -6.86 2.02 18.05
N GLU A 118 -6.64 1.30 16.98
CA GLU A 118 -7.20 -0.04 16.81
C GLU A 118 -6.41 -1.04 17.65
N HIS A 119 -7.08 -2.12 18.05
CA HIS A 119 -6.42 -3.25 18.67
C HIS A 119 -5.64 -4.03 17.61
N GLY A 120 -4.36 -3.75 17.54
CA GLY A 120 -3.46 -4.38 16.58
C GLY A 120 -3.11 -3.52 15.38
N ILE A 121 -2.26 -4.03 14.54
CA ILE A 121 -1.78 -3.38 13.32
C ILE A 121 -2.59 -3.89 12.13
N PRO A 122 -3.30 -3.01 11.40
CA PRO A 122 -4.01 -3.42 10.21
C PRO A 122 -3.09 -4.05 9.17
N VAL A 123 -3.53 -5.12 8.57
CA VAL A 123 -2.82 -5.82 7.50
C VAL A 123 -3.74 -5.89 6.28
N ILE A 124 -3.23 -5.46 5.15
CA ILE A 124 -3.97 -5.37 3.89
C ILE A 124 -3.33 -6.30 2.85
N ASP A 125 -4.16 -7.09 2.20
CA ASP A 125 -3.76 -7.85 1.01
C ASP A 125 -3.51 -6.87 -0.15
N VAL A 126 -2.30 -6.86 -0.70
CA VAL A 126 -1.92 -5.88 -1.75
C VAL A 126 -2.57 -6.17 -3.09
N GLU A 127 -3.07 -7.37 -3.31
CA GLU A 127 -3.74 -7.75 -4.56
C GLU A 127 -5.22 -7.36 -4.54
N THR A 128 -5.90 -7.63 -3.44
CA THR A 128 -7.34 -7.39 -3.32
C THR A 128 -7.71 -6.07 -2.66
N GLY A 129 -6.77 -5.44 -1.94
CA GLY A 129 -7.04 -4.24 -1.13
C GLY A 129 -7.90 -4.50 0.11
N LYS A 130 -8.12 -5.75 0.48
CA LYS A 130 -8.96 -6.11 1.62
C LYS A 130 -8.13 -6.35 2.88
N ALA A 131 -8.72 -6.08 4.03
CA ALA A 131 -8.16 -6.47 5.31
C ALA A 131 -7.93 -7.99 5.35
N SER A 132 -6.77 -8.40 5.83
CA SER A 132 -6.39 -9.80 5.94
C SER A 132 -5.94 -10.12 7.36
N GLY A 133 -6.36 -11.28 7.86
CA GLY A 133 -5.77 -11.86 9.07
C GLY A 133 -4.47 -12.57 8.73
N ILE A 134 -3.52 -12.52 9.65
CA ILE A 134 -2.30 -13.33 9.56
C ILE A 134 -2.52 -14.60 10.36
N GLU A 135 -2.82 -15.70 9.69
CA GLU A 135 -3.09 -16.99 10.32
C GLU A 135 -2.02 -18.04 10.02
N ALA A 136 -1.11 -17.74 9.08
CA ALA A 136 -0.12 -18.69 8.62
C ALA A 136 1.14 -18.66 9.49
N ASP A 137 1.72 -19.83 9.71
CA ASP A 137 3.09 -19.97 10.16
C ASP A 137 4.06 -19.76 8.98
N ASN A 138 5.36 -19.62 9.27
CA ASN A 138 6.42 -19.45 8.25
C ASN A 138 6.25 -18.20 7.36
N LEU A 139 5.93 -17.07 7.96
CA LEU A 139 5.87 -15.80 7.31
C LEU A 139 7.27 -15.25 7.01
N THR A 140 7.42 -14.60 5.87
CA THR A 140 8.61 -13.81 5.53
C THR A 140 8.30 -12.33 5.66
N PHE A 141 9.10 -11.60 6.43
CA PHE A 141 8.94 -10.17 6.66
C PHE A 141 10.02 -9.39 5.91
N PHE A 142 9.60 -8.38 5.18
CA PHE A 142 10.50 -7.46 4.49
C PHE A 142 10.34 -6.06 5.10
N THR A 143 11.42 -5.54 5.64
CA THR A 143 11.45 -4.20 6.27
C THR A 143 11.63 -3.08 5.24
N SER A 144 12.06 -3.42 4.03
CA SER A 144 12.23 -2.48 2.92
C SER A 144 11.64 -3.07 1.63
N TRP A 145 10.95 -2.23 0.89
CA TRP A 145 10.30 -2.55 -0.38
C TRP A 145 10.06 -1.27 -1.18
N ARG A 146 9.74 -1.43 -2.44
CA ARG A 146 9.42 -0.33 -3.34
C ARG A 146 8.22 -0.66 -4.22
N ILE A 147 7.57 0.36 -4.75
CA ILE A 147 6.54 0.22 -5.75
C ILE A 147 7.15 0.55 -7.11
N VAL A 148 6.97 -0.36 -8.06
CA VAL A 148 7.38 -0.18 -9.45
C VAL A 148 6.14 -0.14 -10.31
N THR A 149 6.01 0.90 -11.09
CA THR A 149 4.99 1.00 -12.14
C THR A 149 5.63 0.57 -13.46
N LYS A 150 5.00 -0.36 -14.16
CA LYS A 150 5.42 -0.64 -15.53
C LYS A 150 5.13 0.61 -16.36
N VAL A 151 6.18 1.28 -16.77
CA VAL A 151 6.08 2.17 -17.92
C VAL A 151 5.73 1.25 -19.09
N LEU A 152 4.54 1.43 -19.66
CA LEU A 152 4.23 0.81 -20.94
C LEU A 152 5.28 1.36 -21.92
N ASP A 153 6.26 0.55 -22.27
CA ASP A 153 7.16 0.84 -23.36
C ASP A 153 6.30 0.97 -24.63
N LYS A 154 5.94 2.20 -24.94
CA LYS A 154 5.30 2.53 -26.20
C LYS A 154 6.36 2.65 -27.28
N TYR A 155 7.04 1.58 -27.54
CA TYR A 155 7.94 1.51 -28.71
C TYR A 155 7.95 0.11 -29.29
#